data_5c5220a15eb3e1ee21eb8c8e9d6c7a9a
#
_entry.id   5c5220a15eb3e1ee21eb8c8e9d6c7a9a
#
_cell.length_a   1.000
_cell.length_b   1.000
_cell.length_c   1.000
_cell.angle_alpha   90.00
_cell.angle_beta   90.00
_cell.angle_gamma   90.00
#
_symmetry.space_group_name_H-M   'P 1'
#
loop_
_entity.id
_entity.type
_entity.pdbx_description
1 polymer ?
#
loop_
_entity_poly.entity_id
_entity_poly.type
_entity_poly.pdbx_seq_one_letter_code
_entity_poly.pdbx_strand_id
1 'polypeptide(L)'
;PKDKLYMTYYPDDKDSYNRWIEVGVDPSHLIPIEDNFWEIGAGPSGPDTEIFFDRGEAFDPENIGLRLLAEDIENDRYIEIWNIVLSQFNADPAVPRSEYKELPHKNIDTGAGLERLVAVIQGAKTNFETDLFMPIIREVEKLSGKVYDQDGDNMSFKVIADHIRSL
;
A
#
# COMPACT_ATOMS: atom_id res chain seq x y z
N PRO A 1 -9.25 13.31 4.18
CA PRO A 1 -9.08 13.90 5.51
C PRO A 1 -7.71 13.49 6.08
N LYS A 2 -6.94 14.45 6.64
CA LYS A 2 -5.58 14.16 7.13
C LYS A 2 -5.56 13.20 8.33
N ASP A 3 -6.62 13.21 9.12
CA ASP A 3 -6.85 12.35 10.27
C ASP A 3 -7.03 10.86 9.93
N LYS A 4 -7.20 10.54 8.64
CA LYS A 4 -7.28 9.17 8.13
C LYS A 4 -6.01 8.69 7.43
N LEU A 5 -4.97 9.51 7.38
CA LEU A 5 -3.71 9.14 6.75
C LEU A 5 -2.71 8.72 7.83
N TYR A 6 -2.14 7.54 7.65
CA TYR A 6 -1.05 6.98 8.45
C TYR A 6 0.15 6.76 7.54
N MET A 7 1.34 6.99 8.06
CA MET A 7 2.58 6.78 7.34
C MET A 7 3.42 5.74 8.06
N THR A 8 3.92 4.77 7.31
CA THR A 8 4.92 3.84 7.82
C THR A 8 6.32 4.32 7.46
N TYR A 9 7.31 3.88 8.19
CA TYR A 9 8.71 4.22 7.92
C TYR A 9 9.65 3.19 8.54
N TYR A 10 10.84 3.02 7.95
CA TYR A 10 11.87 2.18 8.52
C TYR A 10 12.41 2.81 9.81
N PRO A 11 12.51 2.08 10.96
CA PRO A 11 12.81 2.66 12.27
C PRO A 11 14.12 3.45 12.37
N ASP A 12 15.13 3.05 11.58
CA ASP A 12 16.42 3.75 11.54
C ASP A 12 16.45 4.94 10.57
N ASP A 13 15.43 5.12 9.73
CA ASP A 13 15.31 6.24 8.81
C ASP A 13 14.74 7.49 9.52
N LYS A 14 15.63 8.16 10.25
CA LYS A 14 15.28 9.40 10.96
C LYS A 14 15.01 10.57 10.02
N ASP A 15 15.52 10.52 8.80
CA ASP A 15 15.32 11.58 7.81
C ASP A 15 13.87 11.56 7.32
N SER A 16 13.31 10.42 6.96
CA SER A 16 11.90 10.29 6.60
C SER A 16 10.98 10.65 7.76
N TYR A 17 11.25 10.16 8.98
CA TYR A 17 10.48 10.53 10.16
C TYR A 17 10.44 12.05 10.34
N ASN A 18 11.61 12.71 10.37
CA ASN A 18 11.70 14.15 10.58
C ASN A 18 10.99 14.92 9.45
N ARG A 19 11.09 14.44 8.22
CA ARG A 19 10.43 15.09 7.08
C ARG A 19 8.90 15.01 7.20
N TRP A 20 8.35 13.89 7.66
CA TRP A 20 6.91 13.78 7.93
C TRP A 20 6.45 14.75 9.04
N ILE A 21 7.22 14.91 10.10
CA ILE A 21 6.96 15.91 11.15
C ILE A 21 6.97 17.32 10.58
N GLU A 22 7.98 17.66 9.78
CA GLU A 22 8.10 18.99 9.15
C GLU A 22 6.91 19.35 8.26
N VAL A 23 6.35 18.40 7.53
CA VAL A 23 5.16 18.63 6.70
C VAL A 23 3.85 18.57 7.49
N GLY A 24 3.92 18.35 8.80
CA GLY A 24 2.80 18.47 9.72
C GLY A 24 2.01 17.20 9.94
N VAL A 25 2.63 16.03 9.79
CA VAL A 25 2.03 14.76 10.22
C VAL A 25 2.11 14.66 11.73
N ASP A 26 1.01 14.26 12.38
CA ASP A 26 1.00 13.98 13.81
C ASP A 26 1.88 12.76 14.11
N PRO A 27 2.77 12.81 15.14
CA PRO A 27 3.60 11.66 15.50
C PRO A 27 2.85 10.37 15.76
N SER A 28 1.60 10.45 16.24
CA SER A 28 0.74 9.27 16.47
C SER A 28 0.30 8.56 15.19
N HIS A 29 0.49 9.20 14.03
CA HIS A 29 0.20 8.65 12.69
C HIS A 29 1.46 8.15 11.98
N LEU A 30 2.62 8.17 12.65
CA LEU A 30 3.89 7.64 12.14
C LEU A 30 4.20 6.29 12.77
N ILE A 31 4.16 5.23 11.98
CA ILE A 31 4.26 3.86 12.45
C ILE A 31 5.60 3.27 11.99
N PRO A 32 6.51 2.91 12.91
CA PRO A 32 7.77 2.26 12.55
C PRO A 32 7.51 0.81 12.14
N ILE A 33 8.03 0.41 10.98
CA ILE A 33 7.93 -0.96 10.45
C ILE A 33 9.32 -1.38 9.92
N GLU A 34 9.82 -2.51 10.42
CA GLU A 34 11.13 -3.05 10.03
C GLU A 34 11.21 -3.44 8.55
N ASP A 35 10.08 -3.85 7.97
CA ASP A 35 9.98 -4.26 6.57
C ASP A 35 9.92 -3.07 5.60
N ASN A 36 9.83 -1.82 6.09
CA ASN A 36 10.00 -0.62 5.26
C ASN A 36 11.47 -0.40 4.85
N PHE A 37 12.12 -1.46 4.39
CA PHE A 37 13.43 -1.46 3.77
C PHE A 37 13.46 -2.44 2.61
N TRP A 38 13.56 -1.91 1.40
CA TRP A 38 13.56 -2.71 0.19
C TRP A 38 14.98 -3.12 -0.25
N GLU A 39 15.12 -4.32 -0.73
CA GLU A 39 16.33 -4.87 -1.38
C GLU A 39 15.94 -6.03 -2.31
N ILE A 40 16.65 -6.15 -3.41
CA ILE A 40 16.41 -7.18 -4.45
C ILE A 40 17.62 -8.12 -4.62
N GLY A 41 18.36 -8.34 -3.55
CA GLY A 41 19.66 -9.00 -3.57
C GLY A 41 20.80 -7.98 -3.64
N ALA A 42 21.85 -8.23 -4.41
CA ALA A 42 22.95 -7.27 -4.58
C ALA A 42 22.51 -6.09 -5.45
N GLY A 43 22.88 -4.88 -5.06
CA GLY A 43 22.59 -3.68 -5.83
C GLY A 43 21.83 -2.60 -5.04
N PRO A 44 21.14 -1.68 -5.72
CA PRO A 44 20.43 -0.60 -5.04
C PRO A 44 19.43 -1.09 -4.00
N SER A 45 19.39 -0.41 -2.86
CA SER A 45 18.52 -0.72 -1.73
C SER A 45 18.31 0.53 -0.88
N GLY A 46 17.38 0.48 0.05
CA GLY A 46 17.17 1.56 1.00
C GLY A 46 15.85 1.47 1.74
N PRO A 47 15.60 2.40 2.65
CA PRO A 47 14.32 2.50 3.32
C PRO A 47 13.23 2.95 2.35
N ASP A 48 12.01 2.70 2.73
CA ASP A 48 10.82 3.27 2.11
C ASP A 48 9.86 3.77 3.19
N THR A 49 8.91 4.56 2.75
CA THR A 49 7.84 5.10 3.57
C THR A 49 6.55 5.06 2.77
N GLU A 50 5.51 4.56 3.39
CA GLU A 50 4.25 4.31 2.73
C GLU A 50 3.14 5.15 3.34
N ILE A 51 2.15 5.49 2.55
CA ILE A 51 0.97 6.23 2.99
C ILE A 51 -0.22 5.28 2.94
N PHE A 52 -0.83 5.07 4.10
CA PHE A 52 -2.04 4.28 4.29
C PHE A 52 -3.24 5.17 4.55
N PHE A 53 -4.39 4.74 4.05
CA PHE A 53 -5.68 5.35 4.34
C PHE A 53 -6.49 4.46 5.28
N ASP A 54 -6.92 4.99 6.44
CA ASP A 54 -7.83 4.31 7.35
C ASP A 54 -9.28 4.41 6.84
N ARG A 55 -9.84 3.30 6.43
CA ARG A 55 -11.22 3.17 5.97
C ARG A 55 -12.23 3.18 7.11
N GLY A 56 -11.75 3.03 8.35
CA GLY A 56 -12.55 3.06 9.56
C GLY A 56 -12.93 1.69 10.10
N GLU A 57 -13.59 1.72 11.26
CA GLU A 57 -13.90 0.52 12.08
C GLU A 57 -14.79 -0.51 11.37
N ALA A 58 -15.58 -0.10 10.37
CA ALA A 58 -16.40 -1.03 9.58
C ALA A 58 -15.57 -2.09 8.83
N PHE A 59 -14.27 -1.83 8.62
CA PHE A 59 -13.33 -2.74 7.98
C PHE A 59 -12.40 -3.46 8.98
N ASP A 60 -12.75 -3.43 10.27
CA ASP A 60 -12.00 -4.06 11.37
C ASP A 60 -12.99 -4.73 12.34
N PRO A 61 -13.64 -5.83 11.92
CA PRO A 61 -14.71 -6.46 12.70
C PRO A 61 -14.23 -7.03 14.06
N GLU A 62 -12.93 -7.28 14.18
CA GLU A 62 -12.31 -7.77 15.42
C GLU A 62 -11.85 -6.65 16.36
N ASN A 63 -11.99 -5.38 15.91
CA ASN A 63 -11.59 -4.18 16.63
C ASN A 63 -10.12 -4.21 17.11
N ILE A 64 -9.24 -4.66 16.21
CA ILE A 64 -7.79 -4.75 16.45
C ILE A 64 -7.15 -3.35 16.45
N GLY A 65 -7.71 -2.45 15.66
CA GLY A 65 -7.28 -1.05 15.60
C GLY A 65 -5.91 -0.87 14.92
N LEU A 66 -5.12 0.07 15.44
CA LEU A 66 -3.83 0.46 14.85
C LEU A 66 -2.80 -0.69 14.82
N ARG A 67 -2.99 -1.72 15.64
CA ARG A 67 -2.12 -2.91 15.59
C ARG A 67 -2.16 -3.63 14.24
N LEU A 68 -3.26 -3.52 13.48
CA LEU A 68 -3.33 -4.04 12.11
C LEU A 68 -2.21 -3.50 11.24
N LEU A 69 -1.91 -2.21 11.38
CA LEU A 69 -0.82 -1.56 10.64
C LEU A 69 0.54 -1.78 11.29
N ALA A 70 0.61 -1.64 12.63
CA ALA A 70 1.88 -1.71 13.37
C ALA A 70 2.52 -3.10 13.39
N GLU A 71 1.72 -4.15 13.28
CA GLU A 71 2.15 -5.56 13.29
C GLU A 71 2.07 -6.19 11.87
N ASP A 72 1.86 -5.36 10.84
CA ASP A 72 1.71 -5.77 9.43
C ASP A 72 0.72 -6.93 9.24
N ILE A 73 -0.42 -6.86 9.94
CA ILE A 73 -1.48 -7.85 9.84
C ILE A 73 -2.30 -7.58 8.58
N GLU A 74 -2.47 -8.59 7.74
CA GLU A 74 -3.34 -8.50 6.55
C GLU A 74 -4.75 -8.03 6.93
N ASN A 75 -5.21 -6.94 6.32
CA ASN A 75 -6.48 -6.32 6.68
C ASN A 75 -7.06 -5.48 5.55
N ASP A 76 -8.37 -5.18 5.66
CA ASP A 76 -9.09 -4.30 4.74
C ASP A 76 -9.26 -2.86 5.26
N ARG A 77 -8.84 -2.57 6.50
CA ARG A 77 -9.00 -1.25 7.13
C ARG A 77 -7.97 -0.25 6.64
N TYR A 78 -6.69 -0.62 6.69
CA TYR A 78 -5.59 0.24 6.27
C TYR A 78 -5.15 -0.14 4.87
N ILE A 79 -5.45 0.72 3.89
CA ILE A 79 -5.05 0.50 2.50
C ILE A 79 -3.85 1.37 2.18
N GLU A 80 -2.74 0.76 1.78
CA GLU A 80 -1.62 1.46 1.18
C GLU A 80 -2.06 2.11 -0.12
N ILE A 81 -1.94 3.43 -0.19
CA ILE A 81 -2.32 4.23 -1.37
C ILE A 81 -1.10 4.81 -2.10
N TRP A 82 0.02 4.91 -1.42
CA TRP A 82 1.23 5.50 -2.00
C TRP A 82 2.48 4.95 -1.32
N ASN A 83 3.54 4.70 -2.10
CA ASN A 83 4.86 4.32 -1.60
C ASN A 83 5.91 5.33 -2.08
N ILE A 84 6.83 5.71 -1.21
CA ILE A 84 7.99 6.57 -1.47
C ILE A 84 9.23 5.75 -1.17
N VAL A 85 9.97 5.40 -2.21
CA VAL A 85 11.10 4.48 -2.17
C VAL A 85 12.41 5.25 -2.26
N LEU A 86 13.31 5.02 -1.32
CA LEU A 86 14.60 5.67 -1.26
C LEU A 86 15.69 4.69 -1.69
N SER A 87 16.44 5.04 -2.73
CA SER A 87 17.64 4.30 -3.13
C SER A 87 18.87 4.97 -2.52
N GLN A 88 19.35 4.45 -1.41
CA GLN A 88 20.42 5.05 -0.62
C GLN A 88 21.68 4.19 -0.55
N PHE A 89 21.52 2.87 -0.58
CA PHE A 89 22.59 1.93 -0.32
C PHE A 89 22.81 0.98 -1.50
N ASN A 90 23.98 0.38 -1.52
CA ASN A 90 24.32 -0.75 -2.38
C ASN A 90 24.34 -2.00 -1.50
N ALA A 91 23.26 -2.79 -1.56
CA ALA A 91 23.14 -4.04 -0.82
C ALA A 91 24.22 -5.05 -1.28
N ASP A 92 24.79 -5.75 -0.30
CA ASP A 92 25.69 -6.89 -0.49
C ASP A 92 25.19 -8.03 0.40
N PRO A 93 24.63 -9.11 -0.17
CA PRO A 93 24.11 -10.23 0.62
C PRO A 93 25.17 -10.96 1.48
N ALA A 94 26.44 -10.66 1.29
CA ALA A 94 27.53 -11.26 2.07
C ALA A 94 27.78 -10.55 3.41
N VAL A 95 27.17 -9.38 3.65
CA VAL A 95 27.33 -8.58 4.86
C VAL A 95 25.97 -8.18 5.44
N PRO A 96 25.88 -7.87 6.74
CA PRO A 96 24.65 -7.37 7.34
C PRO A 96 24.29 -5.99 6.77
N ARG A 97 23.01 -5.66 6.78
CA ARG A 97 22.44 -4.37 6.28
C ARG A 97 23.17 -3.14 6.84
N SER A 98 23.59 -3.20 8.11
CA SER A 98 24.35 -2.11 8.76
C SER A 98 25.72 -1.81 8.14
N GLU A 99 26.25 -2.69 7.29
CA GLU A 99 27.52 -2.54 6.60
C GLU A 99 27.36 -2.16 5.11
N TYR A 100 26.11 -1.97 4.64
CA TYR A 100 25.86 -1.56 3.26
C TYR A 100 26.48 -0.18 3.00
N LYS A 101 27.14 -0.06 1.85
CA LYS A 101 27.75 1.20 1.44
C LYS A 101 26.73 2.12 0.82
N GLU A 102 26.81 3.39 1.17
CA GLU A 102 25.99 4.41 0.53
C GLU A 102 26.27 4.49 -0.98
N LEU A 103 25.21 4.70 -1.76
CA LEU A 103 25.33 5.01 -3.18
C LEU A 103 25.96 6.40 -3.37
N PRO A 104 26.78 6.59 -4.43
CA PRO A 104 27.36 7.91 -4.73
C PRO A 104 26.31 8.95 -5.07
N HIS A 105 25.15 8.50 -5.56
CA HIS A 105 23.98 9.33 -5.83
C HIS A 105 22.75 8.64 -5.25
N LYS A 106 22.08 9.32 -4.32
CA LYS A 106 20.83 8.87 -3.72
C LYS A 106 19.66 9.30 -4.62
N ASN A 107 18.67 8.44 -4.74
CA ASN A 107 17.48 8.71 -5.54
C ASN A 107 16.22 8.45 -4.73
N ILE A 108 15.14 9.13 -5.12
CA ILE A 108 13.79 8.90 -4.61
C ILE A 108 12.92 8.53 -5.80
N ASP A 109 12.17 7.46 -5.66
CA ASP A 109 11.10 7.11 -6.56
C ASP A 109 9.79 7.04 -5.79
N THR A 110 8.67 7.09 -6.50
CA THR A 110 7.36 7.08 -5.83
C THR A 110 6.33 6.42 -6.74
N GLY A 111 5.42 5.68 -6.13
CA GLY A 111 4.34 5.00 -6.81
C GLY A 111 3.03 5.05 -6.04
N ALA A 112 1.92 5.11 -6.77
CA ALA A 112 0.59 5.07 -6.20
C ALA A 112 -0.24 3.98 -6.87
N GLY A 113 -1.03 3.25 -6.08
CA GLY A 113 -2.00 2.29 -6.59
C GLY A 113 -3.23 3.02 -7.12
N LEU A 114 -3.35 3.20 -8.45
CA LEU A 114 -4.50 3.89 -9.04
C LEU A 114 -5.82 3.28 -8.59
N GLU A 115 -5.96 1.97 -8.64
CA GLU A 115 -7.16 1.23 -8.26
C GLU A 115 -7.49 1.41 -6.78
N ARG A 116 -6.47 1.39 -5.91
CA ARG A 116 -6.62 1.63 -4.47
C ARG A 116 -7.07 3.07 -4.18
N LEU A 117 -6.45 4.05 -4.84
CA LEU A 117 -6.86 5.46 -4.73
C LEU A 117 -8.30 5.67 -5.16
N VAL A 118 -8.69 5.08 -6.30
CA VAL A 118 -10.07 5.18 -6.80
C VAL A 118 -11.05 4.53 -5.84
N ALA A 119 -10.73 3.36 -5.30
CA ALA A 119 -11.58 2.68 -4.31
C ALA A 119 -11.80 3.55 -3.06
N VAL A 120 -10.74 4.18 -2.54
CA VAL A 120 -10.82 5.10 -1.40
C VAL A 120 -11.68 6.33 -1.73
N ILE A 121 -11.47 6.96 -2.89
CA ILE A 121 -12.20 8.17 -3.31
C ILE A 121 -13.68 7.87 -3.53
N GLN A 122 -14.01 6.73 -4.11
CA GLN A 122 -15.39 6.30 -4.37
C GLN A 122 -16.06 5.66 -3.15
N GLY A 123 -15.31 5.38 -2.08
CA GLY A 123 -15.82 4.66 -0.91
C GLY A 123 -16.25 3.22 -1.25
N ALA A 124 -15.64 2.62 -2.25
CA ALA A 124 -15.94 1.28 -2.70
C ALA A 124 -15.47 0.23 -1.69
N LYS A 125 -16.17 -0.91 -1.62
CA LYS A 125 -15.83 -2.01 -0.72
C LYS A 125 -14.51 -2.68 -1.11
N THR A 126 -14.31 -2.88 -2.40
CA THR A 126 -13.05 -3.36 -3.00
C THR A 126 -12.73 -2.56 -4.26
N ASN A 127 -11.55 -2.78 -4.84
CA ASN A 127 -11.16 -2.16 -6.12
C ASN A 127 -12.14 -2.52 -7.25
N PHE A 128 -12.77 -3.71 -7.17
CA PHE A 128 -13.64 -4.25 -8.22
C PHE A 128 -15.00 -3.54 -8.30
N GLU A 129 -15.49 -2.93 -7.22
CA GLU A 129 -16.74 -2.16 -7.21
C GLU A 129 -16.56 -0.70 -7.66
N THR A 130 -15.38 -0.36 -8.20
CA THR A 130 -15.09 0.96 -8.76
C THR A 130 -15.53 1.07 -10.22
N ASP A 131 -15.59 2.30 -10.73
CA ASP A 131 -15.86 2.58 -12.15
C ASP A 131 -14.75 2.11 -13.09
N LEU A 132 -13.59 1.73 -12.57
CA LEU A 132 -12.52 1.11 -13.35
C LEU A 132 -12.84 -0.34 -13.76
N PHE A 133 -13.49 -1.10 -12.89
CA PHE A 133 -13.74 -2.53 -13.08
C PHE A 133 -15.20 -2.87 -13.38
N MET A 134 -16.15 -2.13 -12.81
CA MET A 134 -17.57 -2.42 -12.96
C MET A 134 -18.05 -2.50 -14.43
N PRO A 135 -17.58 -1.66 -15.37
CA PRO A 135 -17.95 -1.79 -16.78
C PRO A 135 -17.56 -3.16 -17.37
N ILE A 136 -16.36 -3.65 -17.03
CA ILE A 136 -15.88 -4.97 -17.47
C ILE A 136 -16.73 -6.07 -16.84
N ILE A 137 -16.96 -5.99 -15.53
CA ILE A 137 -17.79 -6.95 -14.78
C ILE A 137 -19.20 -7.03 -15.38
N ARG A 138 -19.83 -5.88 -15.71
CA ARG A 138 -21.15 -5.85 -16.33
C ARG A 138 -21.18 -6.51 -17.71
N GLU A 139 -20.10 -6.40 -18.47
CA GLU A 139 -20.02 -7.10 -19.75
C GLU A 139 -19.83 -8.60 -19.57
N VAL A 140 -19.06 -9.03 -18.58
CA VAL A 140 -18.94 -10.46 -18.21
C VAL A 140 -20.29 -11.04 -17.77
N GLU A 141 -21.10 -10.29 -17.00
CA GLU A 141 -22.46 -10.70 -16.65
C GLU A 141 -23.32 -11.00 -17.90
N LYS A 142 -23.32 -10.07 -18.86
CA LYS A 142 -24.09 -10.24 -20.11
C LYS A 142 -23.63 -11.46 -20.90
N LEU A 143 -22.33 -11.64 -21.05
CA LEU A 143 -21.77 -12.74 -21.86
C LEU A 143 -21.94 -14.11 -21.18
N SER A 144 -21.81 -14.16 -19.85
CA SER A 144 -21.91 -15.43 -19.10
C SER A 144 -23.32 -15.82 -18.68
N GLY A 145 -24.26 -14.87 -18.66
CA GLY A 145 -25.60 -15.06 -18.09
C GLY A 145 -25.60 -15.19 -16.55
N LYS A 146 -24.47 -14.95 -15.89
CA LYS A 146 -24.33 -14.97 -14.43
C LYS A 146 -24.38 -13.54 -13.89
N VAL A 147 -24.67 -13.40 -12.60
CA VAL A 147 -24.76 -12.11 -11.91
C VAL A 147 -23.58 -11.96 -10.94
N TYR A 148 -22.98 -10.80 -10.94
CA TYR A 148 -21.98 -10.40 -9.93
C TYR A 148 -22.72 -10.05 -8.64
N ASP A 149 -22.41 -10.77 -7.56
CA ASP A 149 -22.96 -10.53 -6.23
C ASP A 149 -21.85 -9.93 -5.35
N GLN A 150 -21.99 -8.67 -4.92
CA GLN A 150 -20.98 -7.96 -4.13
C GLN A 150 -20.62 -8.64 -2.80
N ASP A 151 -21.50 -9.50 -2.28
CA ASP A 151 -21.30 -10.25 -1.04
C ASP A 151 -21.02 -11.74 -1.27
N GLY A 152 -21.04 -12.19 -2.54
CA GLY A 152 -20.86 -13.57 -2.95
C GLY A 152 -19.44 -13.91 -3.40
N ASP A 153 -19.25 -15.19 -3.77
CA ASP A 153 -18.01 -15.64 -4.41
C ASP A 153 -17.99 -15.20 -5.87
N ASN A 154 -17.28 -14.10 -6.10
CA ASN A 154 -17.11 -13.48 -7.41
C ASN A 154 -15.71 -13.71 -8.00
N MET A 155 -14.96 -14.67 -7.51
CA MET A 155 -13.56 -14.86 -7.91
C MET A 155 -13.39 -14.87 -9.44
N SER A 156 -14.22 -15.62 -10.16
CA SER A 156 -14.13 -15.68 -11.63
C SER A 156 -14.36 -14.32 -12.31
N PHE A 157 -15.30 -13.50 -11.81
CA PHE A 157 -15.53 -12.15 -12.32
C PHE A 157 -14.32 -11.24 -12.06
N LYS A 158 -13.78 -11.31 -10.84
CA LYS A 158 -12.62 -10.50 -10.42
C LYS A 158 -11.39 -10.85 -11.24
N VAL A 159 -11.09 -12.14 -11.40
CA VAL A 159 -9.95 -12.62 -12.22
C VAL A 159 -10.07 -12.17 -13.68
N ILE A 160 -11.26 -12.32 -14.29
CA ILE A 160 -11.48 -11.89 -15.69
C ILE A 160 -11.31 -10.37 -15.80
N ALA A 161 -11.90 -9.60 -14.88
CA ALA A 161 -11.83 -8.15 -14.91
C ALA A 161 -10.40 -7.64 -14.72
N ASP A 162 -9.65 -8.23 -13.80
CA ASP A 162 -8.25 -7.91 -13.52
C ASP A 162 -7.36 -8.19 -14.75
N HIS A 163 -7.48 -9.38 -15.34
CA HIS A 163 -6.69 -9.74 -16.51
C HIS A 163 -7.00 -8.86 -17.72
N ILE A 164 -8.28 -8.54 -17.97
CA ILE A 164 -8.65 -7.64 -19.08
C ILE A 164 -8.11 -6.22 -18.82
N ARG A 165 -8.15 -5.76 -17.58
CA ARG A 165 -7.63 -4.44 -17.21
C ARG A 165 -6.12 -4.29 -17.40
N SER A 166 -5.39 -5.42 -17.29
CA SER A 166 -3.92 -5.47 -17.40
C SER A 166 -3.42 -5.59 -18.85
N LEU A 167 -4.31 -5.73 -19.85
CA LEU A 167 -3.98 -5.76 -21.28
C LEU A 167 -3.88 -4.36 -21.87
#